data_187224a4be27fc3a8267b94c338e52cc
#
_entry.id   187224a4be27fc3a8267b94c338e52cc
#
_cell.length_a   1.000
_cell.length_b   1.000
_cell.length_c   1.000
_cell.angle_alpha   90.00
_cell.angle_beta   90.00
_cell.angle_gamma   90.00
#
_symmetry.space_group_name_H-M   'P 1'
#
loop_
_entity.id
_entity.type
_entity.pdbx_description
1 polymer ?
#
loop_
_entity_poly.entity_id
_entity_poly.type
_entity_poly.pdbx_seq_one_letter_code
_entity_poly.pdbx_strand_id
1 'polypeptide(L)'
;MKIAATIARFLLGLIFLVFGMNLMIHFLPNPPMPPGPMADFSLAMAKSHYSISVGFFQAVPAVLLLINRYVPLALTILAAEIVNILTFHITMQPAGLPMALVVAILWLLVFLRLKGAFAGIFEPTPQR
;
A
#
# COMPACT_ATOMS: atom_id res chain seq x y z
N MET A 1 7.73 2.28 21.46
CA MET A 1 8.00 2.31 20.01
C MET A 1 7.99 0.91 19.39
N LYS A 2 8.66 -0.07 20.01
CA LYS A 2 8.70 -1.45 19.49
C LYS A 2 7.30 -2.08 19.39
N ILE A 3 6.47 -1.94 20.41
CA ILE A 3 5.11 -2.49 20.43
C ILE A 3 4.24 -1.80 19.38
N ALA A 4 4.30 -0.46 19.31
CA ALA A 4 3.55 0.31 18.32
C ALA A 4 3.93 -0.08 16.89
N ALA A 5 5.22 -0.24 16.62
CA ALA A 5 5.70 -0.67 15.31
C ALA A 5 5.25 -2.10 14.95
N THR A 6 5.23 -3.00 15.93
CA THR A 6 4.76 -4.37 15.71
C THR A 6 3.27 -4.40 15.37
N ILE A 7 2.45 -3.67 16.14
CA ILE A 7 1.02 -3.56 15.86
C ILE A 7 0.80 -2.92 14.50
N ALA A 8 1.52 -1.83 14.19
CA ALA A 8 1.41 -1.15 12.90
C ALA A 8 1.77 -2.09 11.73
N ARG A 9 2.79 -2.91 11.91
CA ARG A 9 3.22 -3.88 10.89
C ARG A 9 2.10 -4.89 10.59
N PHE A 10 1.49 -5.45 11.62
CA PHE A 10 0.37 -6.40 11.44
C PHE A 10 -0.85 -5.73 10.80
N LEU A 11 -1.24 -4.55 11.28
CA LEU A 11 -2.37 -3.83 10.71
C LEU A 11 -2.13 -3.45 9.25
N LEU A 12 -0.95 -2.94 8.94
CA LEU A 12 -0.57 -2.59 7.58
C LEU A 12 -0.61 -3.82 6.67
N GLY A 13 -0.06 -4.94 7.14
CA GLY A 13 -0.08 -6.20 6.42
C GLY A 13 -1.49 -6.70 6.16
N LEU A 14 -2.37 -6.67 7.16
CA LEU A 14 -3.76 -7.11 7.00
C LEU A 14 -4.52 -6.22 6.02
N ILE A 15 -4.38 -4.90 6.13
CA ILE A 15 -5.05 -3.95 5.24
C ILE A 15 -4.64 -4.21 3.78
N PHE A 16 -3.34 -4.27 3.51
CA PHE A 16 -2.86 -4.46 2.15
C PHE A 16 -3.13 -5.86 1.61
N LEU A 17 -3.17 -6.88 2.48
CA LEU A 17 -3.55 -8.23 2.04
C LEU A 17 -5.00 -8.25 1.58
N VAL A 18 -5.92 -7.70 2.38
CA VAL A 18 -7.34 -7.69 2.05
C VAL A 18 -7.60 -6.88 0.78
N PHE A 19 -7.11 -5.63 0.73
CA PHE A 19 -7.36 -4.77 -0.44
C PHE A 19 -6.58 -5.21 -1.67
N GLY A 20 -5.35 -5.70 -1.50
CA GLY A 20 -4.57 -6.23 -2.62
C GLY A 20 -5.22 -7.47 -3.23
N MET A 21 -5.68 -8.40 -2.40
CA MET A 21 -6.42 -9.56 -2.88
C MET A 21 -7.73 -9.15 -3.55
N ASN A 22 -8.41 -8.14 -3.01
CA ASN A 22 -9.65 -7.65 -3.62
C ASN A 22 -9.42 -7.07 -5.02
N LEU A 23 -8.29 -6.40 -5.24
CA LEU A 23 -7.93 -5.91 -6.58
C LEU A 23 -7.72 -7.05 -7.57
N MET A 24 -7.30 -8.21 -7.09
CA MET A 24 -7.04 -9.38 -7.93
C MET A 24 -8.29 -10.21 -8.21
N ILE A 25 -9.13 -10.45 -7.21
CA ILE A 25 -10.25 -11.39 -7.29
C ILE A 25 -11.63 -10.78 -7.01
N HIS A 26 -11.70 -9.50 -6.66
CA HIS A 26 -12.96 -8.74 -6.48
C HIS A 26 -13.99 -9.43 -5.59
N PHE A 27 -13.64 -9.67 -4.33
CA PHE A 27 -14.54 -10.37 -3.39
C PHE A 27 -15.31 -9.43 -2.44
N LEU A 28 -14.87 -8.16 -2.31
CA LEU A 28 -15.54 -7.18 -1.46
C LEU A 28 -16.73 -6.54 -2.22
N PRO A 29 -17.77 -6.08 -1.49
CA PRO A 29 -18.86 -5.36 -2.11
C PRO A 29 -18.35 -4.15 -2.89
N ASN A 30 -18.90 -3.97 -4.09
CA ASN A 30 -18.52 -2.87 -4.97
C ASN A 30 -19.73 -1.96 -5.17
N PRO A 31 -19.94 -0.96 -4.31
CA PRO A 31 -21.08 -0.06 -4.45
C PRO A 31 -21.00 0.74 -5.75
N PRO A 32 -22.17 1.12 -6.32
CA PRO A 32 -22.18 1.94 -7.51
C PRO A 32 -21.40 3.24 -7.31
N MET A 33 -20.60 3.60 -8.31
CA MET A 33 -19.82 4.84 -8.29
C MET A 33 -20.51 5.89 -9.15
N PRO A 34 -20.57 7.16 -8.69
CA PRO A 34 -21.04 8.25 -9.53
C PRO A 34 -20.18 8.36 -10.79
N PRO A 35 -20.75 8.77 -11.94
CA PRO A 35 -19.95 9.04 -13.13
C PRO A 35 -18.84 10.06 -12.84
N GLY A 36 -17.65 9.81 -13.39
CA GLY A 36 -16.51 10.71 -13.20
C GLY A 36 -15.17 10.00 -13.28
N PRO A 37 -14.07 10.71 -13.02
CA PRO A 37 -12.72 10.15 -13.16
C PRO A 37 -12.48 8.90 -12.32
N MET A 38 -13.01 8.82 -11.11
CA MET A 38 -12.85 7.66 -10.24
C MET A 38 -13.49 6.41 -10.87
N ALA A 39 -14.73 6.56 -11.39
CA ALA A 39 -15.44 5.46 -12.04
C ALA A 39 -14.71 5.02 -13.31
N ASP A 40 -14.25 5.97 -14.12
CA ASP A 40 -13.51 5.72 -15.35
C ASP A 40 -12.20 4.99 -15.07
N PHE A 41 -11.45 5.46 -14.08
CA PHE A 41 -10.17 4.85 -13.66
C PHE A 41 -10.39 3.41 -13.16
N SER A 42 -11.37 3.22 -12.29
CA SER A 42 -11.67 1.90 -11.72
C SER A 42 -12.12 0.92 -12.80
N LEU A 43 -12.94 1.38 -13.73
CA LEU A 43 -13.40 0.56 -14.85
C LEU A 43 -12.24 0.18 -15.79
N ALA A 44 -11.36 1.13 -16.10
CA ALA A 44 -10.20 0.88 -16.93
C ALA A 44 -9.25 -0.15 -16.27
N MET A 45 -9.03 -0.02 -14.97
CA MET A 45 -8.20 -0.98 -14.23
C MET A 45 -8.82 -2.39 -14.24
N ALA A 46 -10.12 -2.48 -14.04
CA ALA A 46 -10.82 -3.77 -14.02
C ALA A 46 -10.85 -4.41 -15.40
N LYS A 47 -11.25 -3.67 -16.43
CA LYS A 47 -11.39 -4.20 -17.79
C LYS A 47 -10.05 -4.60 -18.41
N SER A 48 -9.00 -3.85 -18.13
CA SER A 48 -7.65 -4.13 -18.65
C SER A 48 -6.94 -5.23 -17.87
N HIS A 49 -7.48 -5.65 -16.74
CA HIS A 49 -6.83 -6.53 -15.77
C HIS A 49 -5.58 -5.92 -15.13
N TYR A 50 -5.38 -4.60 -15.27
CA TYR A 50 -4.26 -3.90 -14.63
C TYR A 50 -4.36 -3.98 -13.10
N SER A 51 -5.57 -4.06 -12.56
CA SER A 51 -5.79 -4.23 -11.13
C SER A 51 -5.12 -5.48 -10.54
N ILE A 52 -4.91 -6.52 -11.35
CA ILE A 52 -4.22 -7.73 -10.89
C ILE A 52 -2.77 -7.41 -10.54
N SER A 53 -2.07 -6.67 -11.38
CA SER A 53 -0.68 -6.27 -11.11
C SER A 53 -0.58 -5.39 -9.87
N VAL A 54 -1.47 -4.39 -9.75
CA VAL A 54 -1.50 -3.52 -8.58
C VAL A 54 -1.78 -4.33 -7.31
N GLY A 55 -2.76 -5.24 -7.37
CA GLY A 55 -3.10 -6.10 -6.24
C GLY A 55 -1.95 -7.02 -5.84
N PHE A 56 -1.20 -7.55 -6.81
CA PHE A 56 -0.02 -8.38 -6.56
C PHE A 56 1.04 -7.60 -5.78
N PHE A 57 1.35 -6.37 -6.20
CA PHE A 57 2.33 -5.52 -5.52
C PHE A 57 1.85 -4.96 -4.18
N GLN A 58 0.60 -5.16 -3.84
CA GLN A 58 0.08 -4.91 -2.49
C GLN A 58 0.07 -6.19 -1.65
N ALA A 59 -0.40 -7.29 -2.21
CA ALA A 59 -0.58 -8.54 -1.47
C ALA A 59 0.75 -9.21 -1.10
N VAL A 60 1.74 -9.24 -2.00
CA VAL A 60 3.04 -9.87 -1.70
C VAL A 60 3.78 -9.13 -0.58
N PRO A 61 3.94 -7.79 -0.63
CA PRO A 61 4.53 -7.09 0.51
C PRO A 61 3.73 -7.28 1.80
N ALA A 62 2.41 -7.35 1.71
CA ALA A 62 1.55 -7.59 2.87
C ALA A 62 1.88 -8.92 3.55
N VAL A 63 2.05 -9.99 2.78
CA VAL A 63 2.47 -11.28 3.31
C VAL A 63 3.83 -11.19 3.99
N LEU A 64 4.79 -10.50 3.37
CA LEU A 64 6.11 -10.32 3.96
C LEU A 64 6.04 -9.58 5.30
N LEU A 65 5.18 -8.57 5.41
CA LEU A 65 4.95 -7.87 6.68
C LEU A 65 4.37 -8.81 7.74
N LEU A 66 3.40 -9.63 7.36
CA LEU A 66 2.73 -10.53 8.31
C LEU A 66 3.66 -11.62 8.84
N ILE A 67 4.51 -12.19 7.98
CA ILE A 67 5.49 -13.21 8.39
C ILE A 67 6.78 -12.62 8.94
N ASN A 68 6.90 -11.30 9.00
CA ASN A 68 8.08 -10.57 9.48
C ASN A 68 9.36 -10.95 8.74
N ARG A 69 9.28 -11.07 7.42
CA ARG A 69 10.42 -11.39 6.55
C ARG A 69 10.55 -10.34 5.46
N TYR A 70 11.78 -9.92 5.19
CA TYR A 70 12.06 -8.90 4.17
C TYR A 70 11.24 -7.62 4.37
N VAL A 71 11.03 -7.21 5.63
CA VAL A 71 10.18 -6.06 5.95
C VAL A 71 10.67 -4.77 5.29
N PRO A 72 11.97 -4.43 5.25
CA PRO A 72 12.42 -3.24 4.54
C PRO A 72 12.08 -3.27 3.04
N LEU A 73 12.21 -4.41 2.39
CA LEU A 73 11.80 -4.58 0.99
C LEU A 73 10.30 -4.36 0.82
N ALA A 74 9.50 -4.95 1.69
CA ALA A 74 8.06 -4.78 1.67
C ALA A 74 7.66 -3.31 1.84
N LEU A 75 8.30 -2.59 2.77
CA LEU A 75 8.05 -1.17 2.98
C LEU A 75 8.42 -0.33 1.75
N THR A 76 9.50 -0.68 1.07
CA THR A 76 9.93 0.02 -0.14
C THR A 76 8.88 -0.11 -1.25
N ILE A 77 8.38 -1.32 -1.47
CA ILE A 77 7.34 -1.56 -2.48
C ILE A 77 6.05 -0.82 -2.09
N LEU A 78 5.64 -0.93 -0.82
CA LEU A 78 4.43 -0.28 -0.34
C LEU A 78 4.54 1.25 -0.30
N ALA A 79 5.74 1.81 -0.20
CA ALA A 79 5.93 3.26 -0.28
C ALA A 79 5.41 3.81 -1.62
N ALA A 80 5.76 3.15 -2.72
CA ALA A 80 5.27 3.53 -4.05
C ALA A 80 3.75 3.38 -4.14
N GLU A 81 3.21 2.26 -3.62
CA GLU A 81 1.77 2.03 -3.60
C GLU A 81 1.04 3.11 -2.79
N ILE A 82 1.55 3.47 -1.61
CA ILE A 82 0.94 4.48 -0.75
C ILE A 82 0.94 5.86 -1.41
N VAL A 83 2.02 6.24 -2.09
CA VAL A 83 2.06 7.51 -2.85
C VAL A 83 0.96 7.53 -3.91
N ASN A 84 0.80 6.43 -4.64
CA ASN A 84 -0.26 6.33 -5.65
C ASN A 84 -1.66 6.33 -5.02
N ILE A 85 -1.85 5.66 -3.89
CA ILE A 85 -3.12 5.64 -3.16
C ILE A 85 -3.48 7.04 -2.67
N LEU A 86 -2.53 7.77 -2.08
CA LEU A 86 -2.76 9.14 -1.64
C LEU A 86 -3.12 10.05 -2.82
N THR A 87 -2.39 9.92 -3.93
CA THR A 87 -2.65 10.70 -5.14
C THR A 87 -4.05 10.42 -5.69
N PHE A 88 -4.43 9.14 -5.75
CA PHE A 88 -5.77 8.73 -6.19
C PHE A 88 -6.86 9.37 -5.34
N HIS A 89 -6.73 9.30 -4.00
CA HIS A 89 -7.74 9.84 -3.11
C HIS A 89 -7.78 11.37 -3.13
N ILE A 90 -6.63 12.04 -3.24
CA ILE A 90 -6.60 13.50 -3.32
C ILE A 90 -7.26 14.00 -4.61
N THR A 91 -7.03 13.31 -5.72
CA THR A 91 -7.46 13.79 -7.04
C THR A 91 -8.82 13.25 -7.47
N MET A 92 -9.18 12.03 -7.09
CA MET A 92 -10.37 11.36 -7.63
C MET A 92 -11.40 10.95 -6.57
N GLN A 93 -10.97 10.72 -5.33
CA GLN A 93 -11.89 10.23 -4.28
C GLN A 93 -11.51 10.79 -2.90
N PRO A 94 -11.78 12.06 -2.64
CA PRO A 94 -11.42 12.66 -1.33
C PRO A 94 -12.05 11.95 -0.13
N ALA A 95 -13.21 11.30 -0.30
CA ALA A 95 -13.88 10.59 0.78
C ALA A 95 -13.05 9.43 1.35
N GLY A 96 -12.16 8.83 0.56
CA GLY A 96 -11.29 7.75 0.99
C GLY A 96 -9.97 8.21 1.62
N LEU A 97 -9.71 9.52 1.65
CA LEU A 97 -8.45 10.06 2.14
C LEU A 97 -8.14 9.71 3.61
N PRO A 98 -9.12 9.69 4.54
CA PRO A 98 -8.82 9.30 5.93
C PRO A 98 -8.17 7.92 6.04
N MET A 99 -8.66 6.90 5.33
CA MET A 99 -8.07 5.57 5.35
C MET A 99 -6.67 5.56 4.72
N ALA A 100 -6.48 6.31 3.64
CA ALA A 100 -5.17 6.46 3.00
C ALA A 100 -4.15 7.07 3.95
N LEU A 101 -4.56 8.05 4.74
CA LEU A 101 -3.70 8.67 5.78
C LEU A 101 -3.38 7.68 6.89
N VAL A 102 -4.34 6.87 7.32
CA VAL A 102 -4.10 5.81 8.33
C VAL A 102 -3.02 4.85 7.83
N VAL A 103 -3.12 4.41 6.60
CA VAL A 103 -2.14 3.51 5.98
C VAL A 103 -0.75 4.16 5.93
N ALA A 104 -0.67 5.43 5.56
CA ALA A 104 0.58 6.18 5.52
C ALA A 104 1.21 6.30 6.92
N ILE A 105 0.41 6.55 7.95
CA ILE A 105 0.88 6.64 9.33
C ILE A 105 1.39 5.28 9.82
N LEU A 106 0.66 4.20 9.54
CA LEU A 106 1.09 2.85 9.91
C LEU A 106 2.44 2.51 9.25
N TRP A 107 2.59 2.84 7.98
CA TRP A 107 3.85 2.67 7.26
C TRP A 107 4.98 3.44 7.93
N LEU A 108 4.73 4.70 8.28
CA LEU A 108 5.72 5.56 8.93
C LEU A 108 6.18 4.99 10.27
N LEU A 109 5.26 4.46 11.08
CA LEU A 109 5.59 3.85 12.38
C LEU A 109 6.54 2.66 12.21
N VAL A 110 6.29 1.80 11.23
CA VAL A 110 7.18 0.67 10.94
C VAL A 110 8.53 1.17 10.40
N PHE A 111 8.51 2.13 9.50
CA PHE A 111 9.72 2.72 8.92
C PHE A 111 10.62 3.33 9.99
N LEU A 112 10.06 4.12 10.90
CA LEU A 112 10.86 4.78 11.95
C LEU A 112 11.56 3.76 12.85
N ARG A 113 10.96 2.61 13.06
CA ARG A 113 11.58 1.51 13.83
C ARG A 113 12.75 0.87 13.08
N LEU A 114 12.68 0.86 11.75
CA LEU A 114 13.64 0.15 10.88
C LEU A 114 14.46 1.09 10.00
N LYS A 115 14.45 2.38 10.28
CA LYS A 115 15.07 3.40 9.39
C LYS A 115 16.54 3.11 9.06
N GLY A 116 17.28 2.48 9.95
CA GLY A 116 18.66 2.13 9.71
C GLY A 116 18.87 1.18 8.52
N ALA A 117 17.88 0.34 8.24
CA ALA A 117 17.94 -0.57 7.10
C ALA A 117 17.85 0.14 5.74
N PHE A 118 17.44 1.42 5.74
CA PHE A 118 17.28 2.20 4.52
C PHE A 118 18.44 3.15 4.23
N ALA A 119 19.49 3.15 5.07
CA ALA A 119 20.58 4.10 4.95
C ALA A 119 21.28 4.04 3.59
N GLY A 120 21.48 2.85 3.04
CA GLY A 120 22.13 2.67 1.75
C GLY A 120 21.34 3.21 0.55
N ILE A 121 20.02 3.37 0.68
CA ILE A 121 19.19 3.90 -0.41
C ILE A 121 19.52 5.38 -0.67
N PHE A 122 19.91 6.11 0.37
CA PHE A 122 20.15 7.54 0.30
C PHE A 122 21.63 7.88 0.05
N GLU A 123 22.46 6.90 -0.23
CA GLU A 123 23.87 7.17 -0.55
C GLU A 123 23.99 7.78 -1.94
N PRO A 124 24.65 8.95 -2.06
CA PRO A 124 24.75 9.64 -3.34
C PRO A 124 25.67 8.93 -4.34
N THR A 125 26.60 8.12 -3.85
CA THR A 125 27.56 7.39 -4.70
C THR A 125 27.54 5.92 -4.32
N PRO A 126 27.20 5.02 -5.28
CA PRO A 126 27.18 3.60 -4.99
C PRO A 126 28.54 3.09 -4.55
N GLN A 127 28.57 2.30 -3.51
CA GLN A 127 29.78 1.62 -3.08
C GLN A 127 30.06 0.41 -3.96
N ARG A 128 31.32 0.18 -4.25
CA ARG A 128 31.77 -0.94 -5.07
C ARG A 128 32.28 -2.09 -4.20
#